data_4b2ed44a9cf6f5f3b808f1beb33f1143
#
_entry.id   4b2ed44a9cf6f5f3b808f1beb33f1143
#
_cell.length_a   1.000
_cell.length_b   1.000
_cell.length_c   1.000
_cell.angle_alpha   90.00
_cell.angle_beta   90.00
_cell.angle_gamma   90.00
#
_symmetry.space_group_name_H-M   'P 1'
#
loop_
_entity.id
_entity.type
_entity.pdbx_description
1 polymer ?
#
loop_
_entity_poly.entity_id
_entity_poly.type
_entity_poly.pdbx_seq_one_letter_code
_entity_poly.pdbx_strand_id
1 'polypeptide(L)'
;MYKLKNENVLKNNKKNLQALLIGVMFLVLGIILLATSVNKDEESLDNTTDLNDIIINEENKNDKNAYLNITNVPYKFAVYDGKTDSYYIVTDGEYLYVIYMSDTKFATMDDENDFKNSKKITGVTHSTTKDIKKLAIDAYNDSMEDEEDKITLADFDNYFGKVYLDTTTDFTDESNTYALLAILSCGIAITIFLVVFIKKIRFKKAIKKYDDETLELLDEEMSSEEAFYYAKLKLYLTKDYIININGTFKAIKYSDILWMYPFEQRVNGVKTSQAIKVFTSDGKTNIVAIINITTKSKKEMYNEIWNTILDKNDKITTGYSSENIKHFNQVRKEIKKNKKESL
;
A
#
# COMPACT_ATOMS: atom_id res chain seq x y z
N MET A 1 20.43 -24.08 24.29
CA MET A 1 19.38 -23.07 24.28
C MET A 1 18.04 -23.75 24.38
N TYR A 2 17.34 -23.53 25.48
CA TYR A 2 16.04 -24.14 25.77
C TYR A 2 15.00 -23.78 24.71
N LYS A 3 14.12 -24.73 24.39
CA LYS A 3 12.99 -24.48 23.47
C LYS A 3 11.70 -24.57 24.25
N LEU A 4 10.97 -23.47 24.32
CA LEU A 4 9.65 -23.40 24.95
C LEU A 4 8.70 -24.46 24.34
N LYS A 5 8.09 -25.27 25.20
CA LYS A 5 7.20 -26.39 24.85
C LYS A 5 5.71 -26.03 25.02
N ASN A 6 5.42 -24.95 25.73
CA ASN A 6 4.05 -24.52 26.00
C ASN A 6 3.20 -24.44 24.70
N GLU A 7 2.02 -25.06 24.73
CA GLU A 7 1.14 -25.19 23.56
C GLU A 7 0.74 -23.87 22.93
N ASN A 8 0.47 -22.84 23.73
CA ASN A 8 0.03 -21.55 23.18
C ASN A 8 1.17 -20.80 22.50
N VAL A 9 2.42 -20.99 22.95
CA VAL A 9 3.63 -20.50 22.26
C VAL A 9 3.77 -21.22 20.91
N LEU A 10 3.61 -22.54 20.88
CA LEU A 10 3.66 -23.33 19.65
C LEU A 10 2.52 -22.99 18.69
N LYS A 11 1.29 -22.83 19.20
CA LYS A 11 0.12 -22.37 18.40
C LYS A 11 0.36 -20.97 17.80
N ASN A 12 1.01 -20.07 18.54
CA ASN A 12 1.36 -18.74 18.03
C ASN A 12 2.38 -18.81 16.87
N ASN A 13 3.36 -19.69 16.97
CA ASN A 13 4.31 -19.96 15.90
C ASN A 13 3.64 -20.58 14.67
N LYS A 14 2.70 -21.51 14.85
CA LYS A 14 1.92 -22.10 13.76
C LYS A 14 1.06 -21.06 13.03
N LYS A 15 0.42 -20.13 13.74
CA LYS A 15 -0.30 -19.00 13.14
C LYS A 15 0.60 -18.09 12.30
N ASN A 16 1.83 -17.87 12.73
CA ASN A 16 2.81 -17.12 11.94
C ASN A 16 3.17 -17.85 10.62
N LEU A 17 3.26 -19.18 10.64
CA LEU A 17 3.46 -19.98 9.42
C LEU A 17 2.26 -19.89 8.48
N GLN A 18 1.03 -19.96 8.99
CA GLN A 18 -0.18 -19.76 8.19
C GLN A 18 -0.21 -18.37 7.54
N ALA A 19 0.17 -17.33 8.28
CA ALA A 19 0.28 -15.98 7.70
C ALA A 19 1.33 -15.92 6.57
N LEU A 20 2.46 -16.61 6.71
CA LEU A 20 3.46 -16.69 5.63
C LEU A 20 2.90 -17.39 4.38
N LEU A 21 2.14 -18.48 4.54
CA LEU A 21 1.49 -19.16 3.42
C LEU A 21 0.51 -18.23 2.69
N ILE A 22 -0.27 -17.43 3.42
CA ILE A 22 -1.15 -16.41 2.83
C ILE A 22 -0.32 -15.38 2.06
N GLY A 23 0.80 -14.91 2.62
CA GLY A 23 1.72 -14.01 1.93
C GLY A 23 2.25 -14.58 0.61
N VAL A 24 2.61 -15.88 0.60
CA VAL A 24 3.03 -16.58 -0.63
C VAL A 24 1.89 -16.62 -1.65
N MET A 25 0.66 -16.91 -1.24
CA MET A 25 -0.50 -16.90 -2.15
C MET A 25 -0.70 -15.52 -2.82
N PHE A 26 -0.62 -14.43 -2.05
CA PHE A 26 -0.71 -13.08 -2.63
C PHE A 26 0.46 -12.76 -3.56
N LEU A 27 1.67 -13.24 -3.26
CA LEU A 27 2.83 -13.07 -4.15
C LEU A 27 2.63 -13.79 -5.48
N VAL A 28 2.19 -15.05 -5.44
CA VAL A 28 1.89 -15.84 -6.65
C VAL A 28 0.78 -15.18 -7.47
N LEU A 29 -0.29 -14.73 -6.81
CA LEU A 29 -1.38 -13.99 -7.48
C LEU A 29 -0.84 -12.72 -8.16
N GLY A 30 0.01 -11.95 -7.48
CA GLY A 30 0.62 -10.75 -8.06
C GLY A 30 1.46 -11.06 -9.30
N ILE A 31 2.24 -12.15 -9.29
CA ILE A 31 3.03 -12.57 -10.45
C ILE A 31 2.11 -12.98 -11.62
N ILE A 32 1.04 -13.73 -11.36
CA ILE A 32 0.06 -14.10 -12.39
C ILE A 32 -0.58 -12.85 -13.01
N LEU A 33 -1.01 -11.89 -12.19
CA LEU A 33 -1.61 -10.65 -12.67
C LEU A 33 -0.63 -9.81 -13.50
N LEU A 34 0.66 -9.76 -13.13
CA LEU A 34 1.70 -9.11 -13.92
C LEU A 34 1.87 -9.78 -15.28
N ALA A 35 1.95 -11.10 -15.32
CA ALA A 35 2.05 -11.85 -16.58
C ALA A 35 0.82 -11.60 -17.47
N THR A 36 -0.38 -11.56 -16.88
CA THR A 36 -1.61 -11.24 -17.61
C THR A 36 -1.59 -9.81 -18.16
N SER A 37 -1.09 -8.83 -17.37
CA SER A 37 -0.93 -7.45 -17.84
C SER A 37 -0.04 -7.37 -19.07
N VAL A 38 1.13 -7.99 -19.04
CA VAL A 38 2.08 -7.98 -20.18
C VAL A 38 1.44 -8.63 -21.41
N ASN A 39 0.80 -9.78 -21.26
CA ASN A 39 0.14 -10.46 -22.39
C ASN A 39 -0.99 -9.61 -22.99
N LYS A 40 -1.75 -8.89 -22.16
CA LYS A 40 -2.81 -7.99 -22.62
C LYS A 40 -2.27 -6.76 -23.33
N ASP A 41 -1.13 -6.24 -22.93
CA ASP A 41 -0.43 -5.15 -23.61
C ASP A 41 0.02 -5.59 -25.03
N GLU A 42 0.66 -6.73 -25.13
CA GLU A 42 1.08 -7.29 -26.42
C GLU A 42 -0.13 -7.55 -27.35
N GLU A 43 -1.19 -8.18 -26.84
CA GLU A 43 -2.43 -8.43 -27.59
C GLU A 43 -3.07 -7.12 -28.08
N SER A 44 -3.08 -6.06 -27.27
CA SER A 44 -3.64 -4.77 -27.63
C SER A 44 -2.83 -4.09 -28.75
N LEU A 45 -1.50 -4.20 -28.72
CA LEU A 45 -0.62 -3.66 -29.75
C LEU A 45 -0.71 -4.44 -31.07
N ASP A 46 -0.81 -5.75 -31.01
CA ASP A 46 -0.95 -6.62 -32.19
C ASP A 46 -2.30 -6.45 -32.90
N ASN A 47 -3.34 -6.05 -32.14
CA ASN A 47 -4.69 -5.79 -32.68
C ASN A 47 -4.87 -4.36 -33.19
N THR A 48 -3.80 -3.58 -33.35
CA THR A 48 -3.90 -2.24 -33.98
C THR A 48 -3.77 -2.36 -35.50
N THR A 49 -4.67 -1.65 -36.21
CA THR A 49 -4.66 -1.56 -37.67
C THR A 49 -4.08 -0.22 -38.11
N ASP A 50 -3.43 -0.15 -39.24
CA ASP A 50 -2.99 1.11 -39.82
C ASP A 50 -4.20 2.05 -40.05
N LEU A 51 -4.09 3.32 -39.65
CA LEU A 51 -5.17 4.27 -39.76
C LEU A 51 -5.61 4.47 -41.22
N ASN A 52 -4.66 4.44 -42.16
CA ASN A 52 -4.95 4.54 -43.55
C ASN A 52 -5.79 3.36 -44.06
N ASP A 53 -5.45 2.15 -43.64
CA ASP A 53 -6.23 0.95 -43.97
C ASP A 53 -7.66 1.03 -43.42
N ILE A 54 -7.85 1.55 -42.21
CA ILE A 54 -9.18 1.77 -41.65
C ILE A 54 -9.95 2.81 -42.48
N ILE A 55 -9.31 3.91 -42.89
CA ILE A 55 -9.93 4.96 -43.68
C ILE A 55 -10.36 4.46 -45.06
N ILE A 56 -9.59 3.58 -45.69
CA ILE A 56 -9.86 3.08 -47.02
C ILE A 56 -10.83 1.89 -47.01
N ASN A 57 -10.58 0.89 -46.16
CA ASN A 57 -11.16 -0.44 -46.33
C ASN A 57 -12.30 -0.78 -45.35
N GLU A 58 -12.41 -0.11 -44.20
CA GLU A 58 -13.39 -0.46 -43.17
C GLU A 58 -14.77 0.21 -43.41
N GLU A 59 -15.83 -0.56 -43.29
CA GLU A 59 -17.21 -0.02 -43.30
C GLU A 59 -17.54 0.78 -42.05
N ASN A 60 -17.20 0.26 -40.87
CA ASN A 60 -17.28 0.96 -39.59
C ASN A 60 -15.89 1.41 -39.14
N LYS A 61 -15.68 2.72 -39.21
CA LYS A 61 -14.38 3.35 -38.93
C LYS A 61 -14.24 3.87 -37.49
N ASN A 62 -15.29 3.81 -36.69
CA ASN A 62 -15.28 4.27 -35.30
C ASN A 62 -14.86 3.19 -34.31
N ASP A 63 -14.29 3.64 -33.20
CA ASP A 63 -13.91 2.83 -32.05
C ASP A 63 -12.98 1.66 -32.42
N LYS A 64 -12.07 1.91 -33.39
CA LYS A 64 -11.04 0.98 -33.80
C LYS A 64 -9.70 1.34 -33.18
N ASN A 65 -8.98 0.35 -32.68
CA ASN A 65 -7.59 0.53 -32.26
C ASN A 65 -6.73 0.71 -33.53
N ALA A 66 -6.08 1.85 -33.63
CA ALA A 66 -5.30 2.22 -34.81
C ALA A 66 -3.91 2.72 -34.43
N TYR A 67 -3.00 2.58 -35.38
CA TYR A 67 -1.72 3.29 -35.35
C TYR A 67 -1.52 4.13 -36.60
N LEU A 68 -0.69 5.15 -36.47
CA LEU A 68 -0.25 6.00 -37.57
C LEU A 68 1.25 6.27 -37.41
N ASN A 69 2.00 6.17 -38.50
CA ASN A 69 3.41 6.56 -38.56
C ASN A 69 3.53 7.98 -39.09
N ILE A 70 3.73 8.95 -38.19
CA ILE A 70 3.83 10.37 -38.58
C ILE A 70 5.27 10.75 -38.96
N THR A 71 5.42 11.62 -39.93
CA THR A 71 6.69 12.03 -40.52
C THR A 71 7.03 13.51 -40.30
N ASN A 72 6.15 14.25 -39.63
CA ASN A 72 6.35 15.66 -39.34
C ASN A 72 5.92 16.02 -37.92
N VAL A 73 6.36 17.19 -37.45
CA VAL A 73 5.85 17.80 -36.22
C VAL A 73 4.35 18.04 -36.36
N PRO A 74 3.50 17.62 -35.42
CA PRO A 74 2.08 17.86 -35.46
C PRO A 74 1.73 19.34 -35.46
N TYR A 75 0.88 19.78 -36.40
CA TYR A 75 0.43 21.16 -36.50
C TYR A 75 -0.87 21.38 -35.71
N LYS A 76 -0.80 22.15 -34.62
CA LYS A 76 -1.95 22.45 -33.77
C LYS A 76 -2.93 23.40 -34.42
N PHE A 77 -4.19 23.01 -34.56
CA PHE A 77 -5.19 23.85 -35.22
C PHE A 77 -6.42 24.17 -34.36
N ALA A 78 -6.74 23.35 -33.36
CA ALA A 78 -7.87 23.60 -32.48
C ALA A 78 -7.59 23.14 -31.05
N VAL A 79 -8.12 23.91 -30.10
CA VAL A 79 -8.06 23.59 -28.68
C VAL A 79 -9.47 23.26 -28.18
N TYR A 80 -9.65 22.22 -27.43
CA TYR A 80 -10.92 21.95 -26.77
C TYR A 80 -11.06 22.86 -25.54
N ASP A 81 -12.13 23.65 -25.48
CA ASP A 81 -12.34 24.67 -24.44
C ASP A 81 -12.30 24.03 -23.03
N GLY A 82 -11.42 24.55 -22.18
CA GLY A 82 -11.23 24.08 -20.79
C GLY A 82 -10.45 22.80 -20.62
N LYS A 83 -9.83 22.22 -21.69
CA LYS A 83 -8.97 21.02 -21.61
C LYS A 83 -7.53 21.33 -22.02
N THR A 84 -6.61 20.44 -21.64
CA THR A 84 -5.19 20.45 -22.01
C THR A 84 -4.92 19.68 -23.31
N ASP A 85 -5.97 19.22 -23.98
CA ASP A 85 -5.89 18.38 -25.16
C ASP A 85 -6.33 19.18 -26.40
N SER A 86 -5.73 18.88 -27.53
CA SER A 86 -5.89 19.68 -28.75
C SER A 86 -5.97 18.80 -30.00
N TYR A 87 -6.49 19.36 -31.08
CA TYR A 87 -6.50 18.75 -32.39
C TYR A 87 -5.30 19.22 -33.23
N TYR A 88 -4.70 18.29 -33.93
CA TYR A 88 -3.51 18.49 -34.74
C TYR A 88 -3.70 17.89 -36.14
N ILE A 89 -3.08 18.53 -37.15
CA ILE A 89 -2.87 17.94 -38.46
C ILE A 89 -1.50 17.30 -38.50
N VAL A 90 -1.42 16.07 -38.99
CA VAL A 90 -0.19 15.30 -39.18
C VAL A 90 -0.19 14.64 -40.57
N THR A 91 0.99 14.18 -41.01
CA THR A 91 1.11 13.40 -42.25
C THR A 91 1.99 12.19 -42.04
N ASP A 92 1.72 11.13 -42.78
CA ASP A 92 2.60 9.96 -42.95
C ASP A 92 3.58 10.11 -44.13
N GLY A 93 3.50 11.24 -44.84
CA GLY A 93 4.25 11.55 -46.06
C GLY A 93 3.44 11.42 -47.33
N GLU A 94 2.28 10.75 -47.31
CA GLU A 94 1.36 10.60 -48.47
C GLU A 94 0.03 11.29 -48.21
N TYR A 95 -0.54 11.16 -46.99
CA TYR A 95 -1.86 11.67 -46.65
C TYR A 95 -1.82 12.57 -45.42
N LEU A 96 -2.86 13.35 -45.25
CA LEU A 96 -3.09 14.18 -44.06
C LEU A 96 -4.08 13.49 -43.14
N TYR A 97 -3.87 13.64 -41.84
CA TYR A 97 -4.75 13.07 -40.81
C TYR A 97 -5.03 14.06 -39.71
N VAL A 98 -6.19 13.94 -39.09
CA VAL A 98 -6.51 14.66 -37.87
C VAL A 98 -6.23 13.73 -36.68
N ILE A 99 -5.49 14.25 -35.73
CA ILE A 99 -5.29 13.55 -34.43
C ILE A 99 -5.73 14.43 -33.28
N TYR A 100 -6.21 13.79 -32.20
CA TYR A 100 -6.49 14.44 -30.93
C TYR A 100 -5.45 13.96 -29.92
N MET A 101 -4.75 14.89 -29.25
CA MET A 101 -3.59 14.56 -28.44
C MET A 101 -3.45 15.54 -27.27
N SER A 102 -2.94 15.07 -26.14
CA SER A 102 -2.63 15.94 -25.00
C SER A 102 -1.42 16.83 -25.26
N ASP A 103 -1.42 18.05 -24.69
CA ASP A 103 -0.29 18.97 -24.79
C ASP A 103 1.00 18.35 -24.20
N THR A 104 0.88 17.47 -23.20
CA THR A 104 2.02 16.74 -22.63
C THR A 104 2.64 15.77 -23.66
N LYS A 105 1.80 15.05 -24.42
CA LYS A 105 2.27 14.13 -25.47
C LYS A 105 2.86 14.92 -26.64
N PHE A 106 2.23 16.04 -27.02
CA PHE A 106 2.76 16.94 -28.04
C PHE A 106 4.16 17.46 -27.68
N ALA A 107 4.39 17.89 -26.43
CA ALA A 107 5.69 18.39 -25.98
C ALA A 107 6.84 17.37 -26.13
N THR A 108 6.54 16.09 -26.29
CA THR A 108 7.53 15.04 -26.63
C THR A 108 7.76 14.88 -28.13
N MET A 109 7.10 15.68 -28.96
CA MET A 109 7.06 15.57 -30.43
C MET A 109 7.21 16.93 -31.11
N ASP A 110 7.74 17.97 -30.45
CA ASP A 110 7.90 19.31 -31.02
C ASP A 110 9.29 19.57 -31.64
N ASP A 111 10.20 18.57 -31.60
CA ASP A 111 11.51 18.67 -32.26
C ASP A 111 11.50 17.94 -33.62
N GLU A 112 11.82 18.66 -34.69
CA GLU A 112 11.94 18.11 -36.04
C GLU A 112 12.95 16.98 -36.15
N ASN A 113 13.96 16.93 -35.27
CA ASN A 113 14.95 15.85 -35.22
C ASN A 113 14.33 14.50 -34.84
N ASP A 114 13.20 14.50 -34.12
CA ASP A 114 12.48 13.29 -33.71
C ASP A 114 11.83 12.57 -34.91
N PHE A 115 11.65 13.26 -36.05
CA PHE A 115 10.99 12.75 -37.26
C PHE A 115 11.95 12.36 -38.39
N LYS A 116 13.26 12.28 -38.13
CA LYS A 116 14.23 11.67 -39.09
C LYS A 116 13.89 10.23 -39.45
N ASN A 117 13.27 9.53 -38.51
CA ASN A 117 12.56 8.27 -38.76
C ASN A 117 11.11 8.49 -38.35
N SER A 118 10.15 7.96 -39.10
CA SER A 118 8.73 8.10 -38.77
C SER A 118 8.45 7.68 -37.31
N LYS A 119 7.56 8.40 -36.64
CA LYS A 119 7.18 8.14 -35.24
C LYS A 119 5.81 7.47 -35.19
N LYS A 120 5.75 6.25 -34.69
CA LYS A 120 4.49 5.51 -34.52
C LYS A 120 3.71 6.09 -33.36
N ILE A 121 2.47 6.51 -33.61
CA ILE A 121 1.48 6.90 -32.62
C ILE A 121 0.30 5.93 -32.65
N THR A 122 -0.30 5.67 -31.51
CA THR A 122 -1.46 4.77 -31.36
C THR A 122 -2.61 5.50 -30.70
N GLY A 123 -3.83 5.05 -30.98
CA GLY A 123 -5.05 5.61 -30.42
C GLY A 123 -6.30 4.88 -30.89
N VAL A 124 -7.45 5.47 -30.61
CA VAL A 124 -8.76 4.97 -31.02
C VAL A 124 -9.37 5.94 -32.05
N THR A 125 -9.99 5.38 -33.08
CA THR A 125 -10.62 6.20 -34.13
C THR A 125 -11.99 6.70 -33.71
N HIS A 126 -12.27 7.97 -34.00
CA HIS A 126 -13.58 8.58 -33.82
C HIS A 126 -14.00 9.40 -35.05
N SER A 127 -15.32 9.47 -35.31
CA SER A 127 -15.85 10.29 -36.43
C SER A 127 -15.53 11.77 -36.25
N THR A 128 -15.03 12.38 -37.32
CA THR A 128 -14.73 13.80 -37.35
C THR A 128 -16.02 14.63 -37.45
N THR A 129 -16.28 15.48 -36.45
CA THR A 129 -17.46 16.33 -36.43
C THR A 129 -17.35 17.46 -37.47
N LYS A 130 -18.50 18.05 -37.85
CA LYS A 130 -18.54 19.16 -38.81
C LYS A 130 -17.70 20.36 -38.37
N ASP A 131 -17.65 20.63 -37.08
CA ASP A 131 -16.89 21.77 -36.54
C ASP A 131 -15.37 21.51 -36.60
N ILE A 132 -14.92 20.31 -36.27
CA ILE A 132 -13.52 19.93 -36.43
C ILE A 132 -13.11 19.96 -37.89
N LYS A 133 -13.95 19.46 -38.82
CA LYS A 133 -13.69 19.51 -40.25
C LYS A 133 -13.48 20.96 -40.74
N LYS A 134 -14.34 21.92 -40.33
CA LYS A 134 -14.20 23.33 -40.70
C LYS A 134 -12.88 23.91 -40.16
N LEU A 135 -12.56 23.68 -38.88
CA LEU A 135 -11.34 24.23 -38.31
C LEU A 135 -10.08 23.65 -38.97
N ALA A 136 -10.08 22.36 -39.32
CA ALA A 136 -8.97 21.75 -40.04
C ALA A 136 -8.82 22.30 -41.46
N ILE A 137 -9.94 22.53 -42.18
CA ILE A 137 -9.96 23.17 -43.51
C ILE A 137 -9.42 24.60 -43.42
N ASP A 138 -9.90 25.38 -42.47
CA ASP A 138 -9.45 26.77 -42.29
C ASP A 138 -7.94 26.79 -42.06
N ALA A 139 -7.43 25.93 -41.15
CA ALA A 139 -6.01 25.83 -40.86
C ALA A 139 -5.17 25.36 -42.09
N TYR A 140 -5.68 24.37 -42.84
CA TYR A 140 -5.04 23.92 -44.07
C TYR A 140 -4.99 25.06 -45.13
N ASN A 141 -6.15 25.68 -45.39
CA ASN A 141 -6.28 26.75 -46.40
C ASN A 141 -5.45 28.01 -46.05
N ASP A 142 -5.28 28.29 -44.74
CA ASP A 142 -4.41 29.39 -44.28
C ASP A 142 -2.92 29.15 -44.61
N SER A 143 -2.53 27.87 -44.78
CA SER A 143 -1.17 27.49 -45.15
C SER A 143 -0.92 27.46 -46.69
N MET A 144 -1.99 27.59 -47.51
CA MET A 144 -1.90 27.54 -48.96
C MET A 144 -1.77 28.95 -49.55
N GLU A 145 -0.76 29.15 -50.39
CA GLU A 145 -0.56 30.44 -51.10
C GLU A 145 -1.52 30.60 -52.29
N ASP A 146 -1.80 29.53 -53.03
CA ASP A 146 -2.64 29.53 -54.18
C ASP A 146 -4.11 29.17 -53.87
N GLU A 147 -5.06 29.91 -54.41
CA GLU A 147 -6.50 29.67 -54.23
C GLU A 147 -6.97 28.34 -54.83
N GLU A 148 -6.23 27.81 -55.85
CA GLU A 148 -6.55 26.56 -56.53
C GLU A 148 -6.23 25.35 -55.64
N ASP A 149 -5.35 25.49 -54.63
CA ASP A 149 -4.96 24.42 -53.68
C ASP A 149 -5.87 24.36 -52.45
N LYS A 150 -6.78 25.33 -52.31
CA LYS A 150 -7.72 25.37 -51.19
C LYS A 150 -8.82 24.35 -51.33
N ILE A 151 -9.15 23.72 -50.22
CA ILE A 151 -10.18 22.67 -50.15
C ILE A 151 -11.46 23.18 -49.50
N THR A 152 -12.56 22.50 -49.80
CA THR A 152 -13.89 22.79 -49.24
C THR A 152 -14.32 21.66 -48.25
N LEU A 153 -15.47 21.86 -47.60
CA LEU A 153 -16.04 20.85 -46.74
C LEU A 153 -16.39 19.54 -47.48
N ALA A 154 -16.67 19.61 -48.78
CA ALA A 154 -16.93 18.45 -49.61
C ALA A 154 -15.67 17.62 -49.89
N ASP A 155 -14.52 18.27 -49.89
CA ASP A 155 -13.22 17.65 -50.18
C ASP A 155 -12.57 17.03 -48.93
N PHE A 156 -13.01 17.45 -47.75
CA PHE A 156 -12.37 17.06 -46.47
C PHE A 156 -12.11 15.56 -46.34
N ASP A 157 -13.14 14.75 -46.62
CA ASP A 157 -13.06 13.30 -46.45
C ASP A 157 -12.03 12.63 -47.38
N ASN A 158 -11.71 13.28 -48.51
CA ASN A 158 -10.70 12.83 -49.45
C ASN A 158 -9.27 13.20 -49.01
N TYR A 159 -9.10 14.30 -48.27
CA TYR A 159 -7.82 14.82 -47.83
C TYR A 159 -7.41 14.27 -46.43
N PHE A 160 -8.38 14.22 -45.51
CA PHE A 160 -8.13 13.90 -44.09
C PHE A 160 -8.78 12.60 -43.64
N GLY A 161 -9.63 11.99 -44.47
CA GLY A 161 -10.48 10.87 -44.05
C GLY A 161 -11.68 11.26 -43.19
N LYS A 162 -12.51 10.26 -42.84
CA LYS A 162 -13.77 10.47 -42.11
C LYS A 162 -13.63 10.40 -40.59
N VAL A 163 -12.47 9.97 -40.10
CA VAL A 163 -12.18 9.75 -38.67
C VAL A 163 -10.90 10.47 -38.26
N TYR A 164 -10.81 10.82 -37.01
CA TYR A 164 -9.58 11.26 -36.39
C TYR A 164 -9.05 10.17 -35.42
N LEU A 165 -7.78 10.20 -35.13
CA LEU A 165 -7.14 9.32 -34.17
C LEU A 165 -7.09 10.02 -32.80
N ASP A 166 -7.84 9.51 -31.82
CA ASP A 166 -7.76 9.96 -30.43
C ASP A 166 -6.61 9.21 -29.73
N THR A 167 -5.55 9.91 -29.44
CA THR A 167 -4.38 9.37 -28.78
C THR A 167 -4.41 9.57 -27.25
N THR A 168 -5.49 10.16 -26.73
CA THR A 168 -5.71 10.34 -25.29
C THR A 168 -6.45 9.15 -24.69
N THR A 169 -7.21 8.43 -25.52
CA THR A 169 -7.87 7.18 -25.12
C THR A 169 -6.84 6.05 -25.10
N ASP A 170 -6.60 5.53 -23.90
CA ASP A 170 -5.67 4.41 -23.70
C ASP A 170 -6.43 3.09 -23.82
N PHE A 171 -6.16 2.34 -24.91
CA PHE A 171 -6.72 0.99 -25.11
C PHE A 171 -5.99 -0.09 -24.30
N THR A 172 -4.99 0.30 -23.49
CA THR A 172 -4.31 -0.57 -22.53
C THR A 172 -4.96 -0.54 -21.14
N ASP A 173 -6.16 0.02 -20.99
CA ASP A 173 -6.85 0.14 -19.69
C ASP A 173 -7.00 -1.18 -18.93
N GLU A 174 -7.25 -2.28 -19.65
CA GLU A 174 -7.31 -3.62 -19.03
C GLU A 174 -5.95 -4.04 -18.48
N SER A 175 -4.88 -3.88 -19.26
CA SER A 175 -3.51 -4.17 -18.89
C SER A 175 -3.10 -3.36 -17.64
N ASN A 176 -3.36 -2.06 -17.66
CA ASN A 176 -3.10 -1.15 -16.54
C ASN A 176 -3.84 -1.58 -15.26
N THR A 177 -5.08 -2.06 -15.40
CA THR A 177 -5.87 -2.58 -14.28
C THR A 177 -5.22 -3.82 -13.67
N TYR A 178 -4.78 -4.78 -14.48
CA TYR A 178 -4.06 -5.97 -14.00
C TYR A 178 -2.72 -5.60 -13.34
N ALA A 179 -1.98 -4.65 -13.91
CA ALA A 179 -0.73 -4.15 -13.34
C ALA A 179 -0.96 -3.53 -11.94
N LEU A 180 -1.98 -2.70 -11.79
CA LEU A 180 -2.35 -2.08 -10.51
C LEU A 180 -2.71 -3.13 -9.46
N LEU A 181 -3.54 -4.12 -9.82
CA LEU A 181 -3.92 -5.22 -8.93
C LEU A 181 -2.71 -6.08 -8.54
N ALA A 182 -1.76 -6.30 -9.45
CA ALA A 182 -0.52 -7.01 -9.20
C ALA A 182 0.34 -6.26 -8.15
N ILE A 183 0.54 -4.95 -8.32
CA ILE A 183 1.29 -4.12 -7.37
C ILE A 183 0.64 -4.18 -5.99
N LEU A 184 -0.69 -4.05 -5.91
CA LEU A 184 -1.43 -4.13 -4.65
C LEU A 184 -1.25 -5.50 -3.98
N SER A 185 -1.37 -6.59 -4.75
CA SER A 185 -1.20 -7.97 -4.26
C SER A 185 0.22 -8.21 -3.72
N CYS A 186 1.24 -7.80 -4.45
CA CYS A 186 2.63 -7.87 -4.01
C CYS A 186 2.88 -7.02 -2.75
N GLY A 187 2.31 -5.81 -2.68
CA GLY A 187 2.38 -4.94 -1.50
C GLY A 187 1.81 -5.59 -0.23
N ILE A 188 0.68 -6.28 -0.35
CA ILE A 188 0.08 -7.07 0.74
C ILE A 188 1.02 -8.20 1.17
N ALA A 189 1.56 -8.95 0.22
CA ALA A 189 2.50 -10.04 0.49
C ALA A 189 3.74 -9.56 1.26
N ILE A 190 4.38 -8.49 0.79
CA ILE A 190 5.55 -7.88 1.43
C ILE A 190 5.21 -7.44 2.86
N THR A 191 4.06 -6.80 3.06
CA THR A 191 3.61 -6.35 4.38
C THR A 191 3.47 -7.53 5.35
N ILE A 192 2.86 -8.63 4.91
CA ILE A 192 2.70 -9.86 5.73
C ILE A 192 4.08 -10.42 6.10
N PHE A 193 5.00 -10.54 5.15
CA PHE A 193 6.34 -11.06 5.40
C PHE A 193 7.11 -10.19 6.40
N LEU A 194 7.08 -8.86 6.24
CA LEU A 194 7.73 -7.93 7.16
C LEU A 194 7.18 -8.06 8.59
N VAL A 195 5.85 -8.09 8.74
CA VAL A 195 5.23 -8.22 10.06
C VAL A 195 5.62 -9.54 10.75
N VAL A 196 5.57 -10.66 10.03
CA VAL A 196 5.93 -11.96 10.59
C VAL A 196 7.43 -12.03 10.92
N PHE A 197 8.28 -11.51 10.04
CA PHE A 197 9.73 -11.47 10.23
C PHE A 197 10.13 -10.63 11.45
N ILE A 198 9.55 -9.41 11.58
CA ILE A 198 9.78 -8.53 12.73
C ILE A 198 9.34 -9.22 14.04
N LYS A 199 8.16 -9.86 14.07
CA LYS A 199 7.69 -10.62 15.24
C LYS A 199 8.65 -11.73 15.60
N LYS A 200 9.13 -12.51 14.63
CA LYS A 200 10.08 -13.61 14.85
C LYS A 200 11.41 -13.10 15.41
N ILE A 201 11.95 -12.01 14.88
CA ILE A 201 13.19 -11.40 15.39
C ILE A 201 13.00 -10.90 16.82
N ARG A 202 11.91 -10.15 17.09
CA ARG A 202 11.63 -9.63 18.43
C ARG A 202 11.48 -10.74 19.45
N PHE A 203 10.75 -11.79 19.09
CA PHE A 203 10.56 -12.95 19.94
C PHE A 203 11.90 -13.66 20.24
N LYS A 204 12.71 -13.94 19.20
CA LYS A 204 14.03 -14.54 19.35
C LYS A 204 14.98 -13.69 20.21
N LYS A 205 14.99 -12.36 19.99
CA LYS A 205 15.80 -11.43 20.80
C LYS A 205 15.34 -11.38 22.26
N ALA A 206 14.03 -11.51 22.51
CA ALA A 206 13.47 -11.49 23.85
C ALA A 206 13.83 -12.75 24.64
N ILE A 207 13.70 -13.93 24.02
CA ILE A 207 14.06 -15.22 24.67
C ILE A 207 15.55 -15.27 25.02
N LYS A 208 16.42 -14.76 24.15
CA LYS A 208 17.87 -14.74 24.41
C LYS A 208 18.31 -13.94 25.64
N LYS A 209 17.41 -13.20 26.28
CA LYS A 209 17.70 -12.45 27.52
C LYS A 209 17.59 -13.32 28.77
N TYR A 210 17.03 -14.51 28.63
CA TYR A 210 16.85 -15.47 29.72
C TYR A 210 17.83 -16.63 29.51
N ASP A 211 18.39 -17.16 30.60
CA ASP A 211 19.11 -18.41 30.58
C ASP A 211 18.16 -19.60 30.40
N ASP A 212 18.74 -20.77 30.16
CA ASP A 212 17.95 -21.97 29.89
C ASP A 212 17.14 -22.44 31.12
N GLU A 213 17.65 -22.25 32.32
CA GLU A 213 16.99 -22.60 33.60
C GLU A 213 15.75 -21.70 33.81
N THR A 214 15.91 -20.37 33.61
CA THR A 214 14.78 -19.43 33.69
C THR A 214 13.72 -19.73 32.67
N LEU A 215 14.11 -20.09 31.43
CA LEU A 215 13.14 -20.42 30.38
C LEU A 215 12.36 -21.69 30.68
N GLU A 216 13.02 -22.70 31.28
CA GLU A 216 12.38 -23.93 31.73
C GLU A 216 11.36 -23.65 32.83
N LEU A 217 11.75 -22.90 33.86
CA LEU A 217 10.85 -22.45 34.93
C LEU A 217 9.61 -21.70 34.36
N LEU A 218 9.82 -20.76 33.42
CA LEU A 218 8.71 -19.99 32.82
C LEU A 218 7.79 -20.87 31.96
N ASP A 219 8.33 -21.91 31.33
CA ASP A 219 7.55 -22.87 30.53
C ASP A 219 6.69 -23.78 31.44
N GLU A 220 7.24 -24.22 32.57
CA GLU A 220 6.53 -24.94 33.62
C GLU A 220 5.43 -24.09 34.25
N GLU A 221 5.74 -22.84 34.62
CA GLU A 221 4.76 -21.88 35.14
C GLU A 221 3.59 -21.65 34.17
N MET A 222 3.85 -21.50 32.87
CA MET A 222 2.81 -21.34 31.85
C MET A 222 1.97 -22.62 31.64
N SER A 223 2.49 -23.75 32.02
CA SER A 223 1.85 -25.06 31.84
C SER A 223 1.19 -25.58 33.13
N SER A 224 1.35 -24.87 34.26
CA SER A 224 0.78 -25.24 35.56
C SER A 224 -0.74 -25.06 35.60
N GLU A 225 -1.43 -25.75 36.50
CA GLU A 225 -2.87 -25.61 36.72
C GLU A 225 -3.25 -24.22 37.29
N GLU A 226 -2.32 -23.53 37.93
CA GLU A 226 -2.51 -22.17 38.46
C GLU A 226 -2.39 -21.07 37.39
N ALA A 227 -1.96 -21.42 36.15
CA ALA A 227 -1.76 -20.48 35.10
C ALA A 227 -3.08 -20.13 34.43
N PHE A 228 -3.45 -18.84 34.43
CA PHE A 228 -4.59 -18.35 33.69
C PHE A 228 -4.13 -17.69 32.39
N TYR A 229 -4.67 -18.14 31.24
CA TYR A 229 -4.30 -17.66 29.92
C TYR A 229 -5.38 -16.81 29.26
N TYR A 230 -5.10 -15.54 29.09
CA TYR A 230 -5.94 -14.61 28.33
C TYR A 230 -5.60 -14.69 26.83
N ALA A 231 -6.28 -15.55 26.10
CA ALA A 231 -5.96 -15.87 24.71
C ALA A 231 -5.97 -14.66 23.76
N LYS A 232 -6.89 -13.70 23.93
CA LYS A 232 -6.96 -12.46 23.13
C LYS A 232 -5.77 -11.53 23.36
N LEU A 233 -5.23 -11.51 24.57
CA LEU A 233 -4.10 -10.69 24.95
C LEU A 233 -2.77 -11.43 24.80
N LYS A 234 -2.81 -12.76 24.66
CA LYS A 234 -1.66 -13.66 24.71
C LYS A 234 -0.84 -13.44 25.98
N LEU A 235 -1.54 -13.33 27.09
CA LEU A 235 -1.04 -13.02 28.41
C LEU A 235 -1.32 -14.18 29.37
N TYR A 236 -0.29 -14.62 30.07
CA TYR A 236 -0.40 -15.53 31.21
C TYR A 236 -0.28 -14.76 32.53
N LEU A 237 -1.15 -15.07 33.47
CA LEU A 237 -0.96 -14.80 34.88
C LEU A 237 -0.68 -16.15 35.53
N THR A 238 0.55 -16.36 35.99
CA THR A 238 0.99 -17.60 36.59
C THR A 238 1.14 -17.45 38.12
N LYS A 239 1.77 -18.38 38.76
CA LYS A 239 2.01 -18.31 40.20
C LYS A 239 2.86 -17.09 40.59
N ASP A 240 4.01 -16.92 39.94
CA ASP A 240 5.00 -15.90 40.29
C ASP A 240 5.22 -14.85 39.23
N TYR A 241 4.69 -15.05 38.01
CA TYR A 241 4.99 -14.18 36.84
C TYR A 241 3.78 -13.75 36.08
N ILE A 242 3.91 -12.58 35.45
CA ILE A 242 3.10 -12.11 34.31
C ILE A 242 3.91 -12.39 33.04
N ILE A 243 3.42 -13.25 32.13
CA ILE A 243 4.16 -13.63 30.93
C ILE A 243 3.35 -13.21 29.68
N ASN A 244 3.92 -12.31 28.89
CA ASN A 244 3.33 -11.84 27.64
C ASN A 244 4.05 -12.48 26.46
N ILE A 245 3.28 -13.16 25.58
CA ILE A 245 3.78 -13.80 24.35
C ILE A 245 3.24 -13.15 23.08
N ASN A 246 2.71 -11.92 23.16
CA ASN A 246 2.16 -11.18 22.02
C ASN A 246 3.24 -10.47 21.22
N GLY A 247 3.76 -11.12 20.18
CA GLY A 247 4.78 -10.56 19.26
C GLY A 247 6.17 -10.38 19.87
N THR A 248 6.32 -10.69 21.15
CA THR A 248 7.57 -10.72 21.92
C THR A 248 7.42 -11.77 23.01
N PHE A 249 8.49 -12.03 23.77
CA PHE A 249 8.43 -12.82 25.00
C PHE A 249 8.88 -11.93 26.16
N LYS A 250 8.05 -11.81 27.18
CA LYS A 250 8.37 -11.00 28.34
C LYS A 250 7.74 -11.57 29.60
N ALA A 251 8.58 -11.90 30.57
CA ALA A 251 8.17 -12.28 31.91
C ALA A 251 8.46 -11.13 32.89
N ILE A 252 7.54 -10.87 33.80
CA ILE A 252 7.66 -9.88 34.88
C ILE A 252 7.28 -10.60 36.15
N LYS A 253 8.21 -10.68 37.11
CA LYS A 253 7.94 -11.28 38.41
C LYS A 253 7.05 -10.33 39.22
N TYR A 254 6.03 -10.86 39.91
CA TYR A 254 5.14 -9.98 40.69
C TYR A 254 5.91 -9.21 41.77
N SER A 255 6.88 -9.87 42.44
CA SER A 255 7.72 -9.24 43.45
C SER A 255 8.58 -8.07 42.95
N ASP A 256 8.80 -7.98 41.65
CA ASP A 256 9.57 -6.88 41.03
C ASP A 256 8.73 -5.65 40.74
N ILE A 257 7.41 -5.74 40.84
CA ILE A 257 6.51 -4.64 40.55
C ILE A 257 6.45 -3.69 41.74
N LEU A 258 6.89 -2.44 41.53
CA LEU A 258 6.87 -1.39 42.56
C LEU A 258 5.67 -0.46 42.43
N TRP A 259 5.20 -0.22 41.19
CA TRP A 259 4.11 0.69 40.91
C TRP A 259 3.27 0.19 39.75
N MET A 260 1.95 0.25 39.87
CA MET A 260 0.98 -0.09 38.86
C MET A 260 -0.03 1.04 38.67
N TYR A 261 -0.31 1.40 37.40
CA TYR A 261 -1.23 2.48 37.10
C TYR A 261 -1.95 2.25 35.77
N PRO A 262 -3.20 2.78 35.66
CA PRO A 262 -3.94 2.78 34.43
C PRO A 262 -3.38 3.83 33.49
N PHE A 263 -3.33 3.50 32.19
CA PHE A 263 -3.02 4.45 31.14
C PHE A 263 -4.13 4.42 30.08
N GLU A 264 -4.82 5.56 29.92
CA GLU A 264 -5.94 5.67 29.00
C GLU A 264 -5.48 6.18 27.65
N GLN A 265 -5.93 5.51 26.57
CA GLN A 265 -5.84 6.04 25.21
C GLN A 265 -7.19 6.65 24.84
N ARG A 266 -7.16 7.88 24.31
CA ARG A 266 -8.32 8.59 23.82
C ARG A 266 -8.10 8.98 22.35
N VAL A 267 -9.13 8.77 21.54
CA VAL A 267 -9.17 9.23 20.15
C VAL A 267 -10.34 10.21 20.04
N ASN A 268 -10.07 11.43 19.59
CA ASN A 268 -11.07 12.52 19.54
C ASN A 268 -11.82 12.73 20.88
N GLY A 269 -11.10 12.65 22.02
CA GLY A 269 -11.67 12.79 23.35
C GLY A 269 -12.40 11.56 23.90
N VAL A 270 -12.70 10.57 23.08
CA VAL A 270 -13.36 9.33 23.50
C VAL A 270 -12.33 8.32 23.97
N LYS A 271 -12.55 7.72 25.16
CA LYS A 271 -11.72 6.66 25.71
C LYS A 271 -11.91 5.38 24.89
N THR A 272 -10.87 4.98 24.16
CA THR A 272 -10.91 3.82 23.26
C THR A 272 -10.30 2.57 23.88
N SER A 273 -9.24 2.72 24.66
CA SER A 273 -8.57 1.61 25.35
C SER A 273 -7.96 2.02 26.67
N GLN A 274 -7.69 1.03 27.52
CA GLN A 274 -7.00 1.19 28.78
C GLN A 274 -5.88 0.17 28.87
N ALA A 275 -4.68 0.65 29.19
CA ALA A 275 -3.52 -0.20 29.44
C ALA A 275 -3.25 -0.31 30.95
N ILE A 276 -2.77 -1.47 31.37
CA ILE A 276 -2.16 -1.68 32.68
C ILE A 276 -0.65 -1.50 32.51
N LYS A 277 -0.10 -0.47 33.14
CA LYS A 277 1.34 -0.20 33.17
C LYS A 277 1.91 -0.54 34.54
N VAL A 278 3.07 -1.19 34.56
CA VAL A 278 3.83 -1.49 35.76
C VAL A 278 5.24 -0.92 35.66
N PHE A 279 5.72 -0.36 36.78
CA PHE A 279 7.09 0.05 36.94
C PHE A 279 7.80 -1.00 37.82
N THR A 280 8.93 -1.49 37.36
CA THR A 280 9.64 -2.61 37.96
C THR A 280 10.95 -2.17 38.65
N SER A 281 11.46 -3.00 39.54
CA SER A 281 12.68 -2.80 40.34
C SER A 281 13.94 -2.54 39.49
N ASP A 282 13.93 -2.93 38.21
CA ASP A 282 15.00 -2.61 37.24
C ASP A 282 14.93 -1.20 36.65
N GLY A 283 13.95 -0.40 37.08
CA GLY A 283 13.70 1.00 36.65
C GLY A 283 12.97 1.15 35.33
N LYS A 284 12.40 0.06 34.79
CA LYS A 284 11.65 0.10 33.53
C LYS A 284 10.15 0.17 33.76
N THR A 285 9.48 0.84 32.82
CA THR A 285 8.02 0.79 32.73
C THR A 285 7.61 -0.21 31.66
N ASN A 286 6.69 -1.10 32.02
CA ASN A 286 6.23 -2.18 31.17
C ASN A 286 4.72 -2.09 30.97
N ILE A 287 4.22 -2.41 29.80
CA ILE A 287 2.80 -2.59 29.53
C ILE A 287 2.49 -4.08 29.72
N VAL A 288 1.60 -4.37 30.65
CA VAL A 288 1.11 -5.73 30.90
C VAL A 288 0.05 -6.10 29.89
N ALA A 289 -0.97 -5.26 29.74
CA ALA A 289 -2.09 -5.48 28.83
C ALA A 289 -2.59 -4.16 28.28
N ILE A 290 -3.14 -4.19 27.06
CA ILE A 290 -3.94 -3.10 26.47
C ILE A 290 -5.30 -3.69 26.13
N ILE A 291 -6.36 -3.14 26.73
CA ILE A 291 -7.71 -3.67 26.62
C ILE A 291 -8.63 -2.56 26.09
N ASN A 292 -9.32 -2.87 25.00
CA ASN A 292 -10.39 -2.00 24.50
C ASN A 292 -11.62 -2.19 25.38
N ILE A 293 -11.91 -1.21 26.25
CA ILE A 293 -12.93 -1.28 27.30
C ILE A 293 -14.35 -0.90 26.84
N THR A 294 -14.69 -1.14 25.58
CA THR A 294 -15.99 -0.77 25.01
C THR A 294 -17.16 -1.64 25.49
N THR A 295 -16.89 -2.80 26.07
CA THR A 295 -17.92 -3.73 26.55
C THR A 295 -17.74 -4.06 28.03
N LYS A 296 -18.84 -4.49 28.71
CA LYS A 296 -18.82 -4.92 30.12
C LYS A 296 -17.80 -6.03 30.37
N SER A 297 -17.83 -7.08 29.55
CA SER A 297 -16.89 -8.21 29.68
C SER A 297 -15.42 -7.82 29.56
N LYS A 298 -15.08 -6.81 28.75
CA LYS A 298 -13.70 -6.32 28.62
C LYS A 298 -13.29 -5.47 29.82
N LYS A 299 -14.23 -4.76 30.44
CA LYS A 299 -13.99 -4.04 31.72
C LYS A 299 -13.77 -5.03 32.84
N GLU A 300 -14.56 -6.10 32.89
CA GLU A 300 -14.41 -7.19 33.87
C GLU A 300 -13.04 -7.86 33.73
N MET A 301 -12.63 -8.22 32.51
CA MET A 301 -11.30 -8.78 32.24
C MET A 301 -10.17 -7.83 32.67
N TYR A 302 -10.33 -6.51 32.46
CA TYR A 302 -9.35 -5.52 32.92
C TYR A 302 -9.23 -5.53 34.43
N ASN A 303 -10.36 -5.52 35.14
CA ASN A 303 -10.40 -5.51 36.60
C ASN A 303 -9.87 -6.84 37.19
N GLU A 304 -10.18 -7.95 36.55
CA GLU A 304 -9.66 -9.27 36.95
C GLU A 304 -8.12 -9.30 36.87
N ILE A 305 -7.54 -8.88 35.75
CA ILE A 305 -6.06 -8.83 35.60
C ILE A 305 -5.47 -7.86 36.63
N TRP A 306 -6.09 -6.71 36.83
CA TRP A 306 -5.64 -5.71 37.80
C TRP A 306 -5.63 -6.24 39.21
N ASN A 307 -6.72 -6.86 39.66
CA ASN A 307 -6.87 -7.41 41.00
C ASN A 307 -5.93 -8.58 41.22
N THR A 308 -5.81 -9.50 40.25
CA THR A 308 -4.88 -10.64 40.34
C THR A 308 -3.45 -10.16 40.57
N ILE A 309 -3.01 -9.08 39.94
CA ILE A 309 -1.66 -8.55 40.16
C ILE A 309 -1.50 -8.01 41.60
N LEU A 310 -2.53 -7.32 42.10
CA LEU A 310 -2.51 -6.81 43.49
C LEU A 310 -2.54 -7.92 44.51
N ASP A 311 -3.35 -8.95 44.30
CA ASP A 311 -3.43 -10.12 45.20
C ASP A 311 -2.11 -10.88 45.30
N LYS A 312 -1.29 -10.88 44.22
CA LYS A 312 0.03 -11.53 44.20
C LYS A 312 1.15 -10.67 44.81
N ASN A 313 0.93 -9.35 44.95
CA ASN A 313 1.91 -8.45 45.58
C ASN A 313 1.19 -7.22 46.19
N ASP A 314 0.99 -7.29 47.50
CA ASP A 314 0.31 -6.26 48.30
C ASP A 314 1.13 -4.95 48.49
N LYS A 315 2.42 -4.99 48.15
CA LYS A 315 3.35 -3.83 48.27
C LYS A 315 3.32 -2.89 47.07
N ILE A 316 2.50 -3.19 46.04
CA ILE A 316 2.44 -2.37 44.83
C ILE A 316 1.78 -1.03 45.13
N THR A 317 2.48 0.08 44.88
CA THR A 317 1.86 1.41 44.83
C THR A 317 0.91 1.49 43.64
N THR A 318 -0.31 1.96 43.84
CA THR A 318 -1.30 2.08 42.75
C THR A 318 -1.67 3.53 42.43
N GLY A 319 -2.17 3.74 41.21
CA GLY A 319 -2.70 5.03 40.76
C GLY A 319 -1.68 5.94 40.09
N TYR A 320 -2.20 6.86 39.28
CA TYR A 320 -1.41 7.81 38.49
C TYR A 320 -1.59 9.24 39.05
N SER A 321 -0.94 9.50 40.19
CA SER A 321 -0.91 10.80 40.85
C SER A 321 0.39 11.56 40.56
N SER A 322 0.35 12.88 40.71
CA SER A 322 1.55 13.74 40.60
C SER A 322 2.65 13.34 41.59
N GLU A 323 2.25 12.89 42.78
CA GLU A 323 3.15 12.40 43.82
C GLU A 323 3.84 11.12 43.41
N ASN A 324 3.09 10.09 42.97
CA ASN A 324 3.63 8.84 42.48
C ASN A 324 4.56 9.04 41.28
N ILE A 325 4.20 9.94 40.34
CA ILE A 325 5.04 10.27 39.20
C ILE A 325 6.39 10.85 39.66
N LYS A 326 6.39 11.80 40.60
CA LYS A 326 7.62 12.41 41.15
C LYS A 326 8.47 11.35 41.86
N HIS A 327 7.86 10.56 42.73
CA HIS A 327 8.53 9.51 43.48
C HIS A 327 9.20 8.48 42.54
N PHE A 328 8.47 7.89 41.63
CA PHE A 328 9.02 6.86 40.74
C PHE A 328 9.98 7.40 39.67
N ASN A 329 9.91 8.67 39.33
CA ASN A 329 10.95 9.32 38.52
C ASN A 329 12.24 9.51 39.30
N GLN A 330 12.19 9.74 40.61
CA GLN A 330 13.37 9.80 41.46
C GLN A 330 13.99 8.41 41.61
N VAL A 331 13.17 7.41 41.98
CA VAL A 331 13.61 6.00 42.06
C VAL A 331 14.31 5.55 40.75
N ARG A 332 13.76 5.93 39.60
CA ARG A 332 14.36 5.61 38.31
C ARG A 332 15.75 6.27 38.13
N LYS A 333 15.93 7.49 38.62
CA LYS A 333 17.23 8.18 38.56
C LYS A 333 18.25 7.48 39.44
N GLU A 334 17.85 7.09 40.66
CA GLU A 334 18.69 6.38 41.61
C GLU A 334 19.13 5.00 41.09
N ILE A 335 18.20 4.20 40.53
CA ILE A 335 18.53 2.93 39.88
C ILE A 335 19.54 3.11 38.74
N LYS A 336 19.38 4.17 37.92
CA LYS A 336 20.30 4.47 36.82
C LYS A 336 21.68 4.89 37.33
N LYS A 337 21.74 5.65 38.43
CA LYS A 337 23.01 6.07 39.05
C LYS A 337 23.77 4.86 39.59
N ASN A 338 23.10 4.04 40.38
CA ASN A 338 23.71 2.84 40.96
C ASN A 338 24.22 1.87 39.88
N LYS A 339 23.50 1.71 38.77
CA LYS A 339 23.98 0.90 37.63
C LYS A 339 25.21 1.46 36.94
N LYS A 340 25.44 2.79 36.97
CA LYS A 340 26.66 3.41 36.39
C LYS A 340 27.86 3.27 37.35
N GLU A 341 27.60 3.23 38.63
CA GLU A 341 28.66 3.09 39.65
C GLU A 341 29.12 1.63 39.85
N SER A 342 28.32 0.66 39.34
CA SER A 342 28.62 -0.76 39.37
C SER A 342 29.30 -1.33 38.12
N LEU A 343 29.52 -0.50 37.08
CA LEU A 343 30.21 -0.81 35.82
C LEU A 343 31.60 -0.16 35.79
#